data_addd47962d2a07a77a5a1a77bab1c135
#
_entry.id   addd47962d2a07a77a5a1a77bab1c135
#
_cell.length_a   1.000
_cell.length_b   1.000
_cell.length_c   1.000
_cell.angle_alpha   90.00
_cell.angle_beta   90.00
_cell.angle_gamma   90.00
#
_symmetry.space_group_name_H-M   'P 1'
#
loop_
_entity.id
_entity.type
_entity.pdbx_description
1 polymer ?
#
loop_
_entity_poly.entity_id
_entity_poly.type
_entity_poly.pdbx_seq_one_letter_code
_entity_poly.pdbx_strand_id
1 'polypeptide(L)'
;LGLKDMAGLLKPAAARVLVKALKEEVGLPVHFHTHDTSGLAGATILAASDAGVDAVDVAMDAFSGGTSQPCLGSVVEALRNSDRDTDLNIEAVRAMSDYWEQVRAQYVAFESGLAAPASEVYLHEMPGGQFTNLKAQARSLGLEEKWPEVASTYADVNQMFGDIVKVTPSSKVVGDMALMMVSQGLSRDQVESPDTDVAFPDSVVDMMRGNLGQPPGGFPSKIIDKVLKGEKPTLTRPGVHLPPTDITRTKADLEKELEGKPVDSEDLNSYLMYPKVFLDYMGRHRTYGPVRALPTKTFFYGMQPGEEITAEIDPGKILEIRLQAIGKTDENGEVKVFFELNGQPRVIRVPDRLVKSQTAEGIW
;
A
#
# COMPACT_ATOMS: atom_id res chain seq x y z
N LEU A 1 2.29 -13.02 22.07
CA LEU A 1 2.02 -11.58 22.19
C LEU A 1 2.76 -10.83 21.07
N GLY A 2 2.04 -10.02 20.28
CA GLY A 2 2.63 -9.20 19.23
C GLY A 2 2.94 -7.78 19.75
N LEU A 3 4.18 -7.35 19.59
CA LEU A 3 4.57 -5.95 19.67
C LEU A 3 4.61 -5.38 18.26
N LYS A 4 3.79 -4.38 17.97
CA LYS A 4 3.66 -3.81 16.63
C LYS A 4 4.06 -2.34 16.60
N ASP A 5 5.29 -2.09 16.19
CA ASP A 5 5.87 -0.75 16.02
C ASP A 5 5.73 -0.33 14.55
N MET A 6 4.59 0.26 14.22
CA MET A 6 4.19 0.56 12.84
C MET A 6 5.05 1.61 12.14
N ALA A 7 5.75 2.45 12.89
CA ALA A 7 6.52 3.56 12.34
C ALA A 7 8.03 3.42 12.60
N GLY A 8 8.48 2.40 13.34
CA GLY A 8 9.88 2.26 13.72
C GLY A 8 10.32 3.25 14.79
N LEU A 9 9.44 3.53 15.76
CA LEU A 9 9.68 4.51 16.82
C LEU A 9 10.39 3.92 18.04
N LEU A 10 10.30 2.62 18.25
CA LEU A 10 10.91 1.95 19.40
C LEU A 10 12.43 2.02 19.29
N LYS A 11 13.05 2.69 20.26
CA LYS A 11 14.50 2.85 20.30
C LYS A 11 15.17 1.66 21.03
N PRO A 12 16.43 1.32 20.74
CA PRO A 12 17.09 0.14 21.29
C PRO A 12 17.04 0.03 22.82
N ALA A 13 17.26 1.13 23.53
CA ALA A 13 17.20 1.13 24.99
C ALA A 13 15.77 0.86 25.52
N ALA A 14 14.77 1.45 24.88
CA ALA A 14 13.36 1.22 25.23
C ALA A 14 12.92 -0.21 24.92
N ALA A 15 13.40 -0.80 23.81
CA ALA A 15 13.13 -2.20 23.46
C ALA A 15 13.62 -3.17 24.53
N ARG A 16 14.82 -2.96 25.08
CA ARG A 16 15.32 -3.79 26.20
C ARG A 16 14.41 -3.75 27.41
N VAL A 17 13.97 -2.56 27.79
CA VAL A 17 13.08 -2.39 28.95
C VAL A 17 11.73 -3.05 28.71
N LEU A 18 11.12 -2.76 27.55
CA LEU A 18 9.79 -3.25 27.22
C LEU A 18 9.76 -4.78 27.08
N VAL A 19 10.68 -5.35 26.29
CA VAL A 19 10.71 -6.80 26.07
C VAL A 19 10.99 -7.54 27.38
N LYS A 20 11.94 -7.05 28.19
CA LYS A 20 12.24 -7.65 29.49
C LYS A 20 11.00 -7.65 30.39
N ALA A 21 10.32 -6.51 30.54
CA ALA A 21 9.11 -6.42 31.35
C ALA A 21 8.02 -7.37 30.86
N LEU A 22 7.81 -7.48 29.55
CA LEU A 22 6.81 -8.39 28.98
C LEU A 22 7.18 -9.86 29.20
N LYS A 23 8.45 -10.23 29.11
CA LYS A 23 8.91 -11.59 29.40
C LYS A 23 8.76 -11.95 30.89
N GLU A 24 8.88 -10.98 31.78
CA GLU A 24 8.70 -11.16 33.23
C GLU A 24 7.22 -11.27 33.62
N GLU A 25 6.35 -10.48 33.00
CA GLU A 25 4.93 -10.34 33.39
C GLU A 25 3.96 -11.21 32.57
N VAL A 26 4.33 -11.55 31.32
CA VAL A 26 3.43 -12.25 30.39
C VAL A 26 4.05 -13.60 30.01
N GLY A 27 3.44 -14.68 30.40
CA GLY A 27 3.90 -16.06 30.13
C GLY A 27 3.72 -16.54 28.67
N LEU A 28 3.72 -15.61 27.67
CA LEU A 28 3.56 -15.92 26.27
C LEU A 28 4.84 -15.59 25.48
N PRO A 29 5.08 -16.27 24.34
CA PRO A 29 6.11 -15.85 23.41
C PRO A 29 5.86 -14.39 22.94
N VAL A 30 6.91 -13.61 22.78
CA VAL A 30 6.89 -12.22 22.35
C VAL A 30 7.40 -12.13 20.91
N HIS A 31 6.55 -11.64 20.00
CA HIS A 31 6.86 -11.41 18.60
C HIS A 31 6.92 -9.91 18.33
N PHE A 32 8.05 -9.42 17.81
CA PHE A 32 8.28 -8.00 17.57
C PHE A 32 8.31 -7.69 16.07
N HIS A 33 7.40 -6.80 15.67
CA HIS A 33 7.31 -6.23 14.32
C HIS A 33 7.65 -4.74 14.37
N THR A 34 8.54 -4.29 13.50
CA THR A 34 8.92 -2.88 13.36
C THR A 34 9.18 -2.51 11.92
N HIS A 35 9.37 -1.21 11.65
CA HIS A 35 9.76 -0.67 10.35
C HIS A 35 11.10 0.06 10.46
N ASP A 36 11.89 0.07 9.38
CA ASP A 36 13.22 0.67 9.38
C ASP A 36 13.24 2.12 8.85
N THR A 37 12.12 2.83 9.01
CA THR A 37 11.95 4.19 8.52
C THR A 37 12.97 5.17 9.09
N SER A 38 13.37 4.97 10.35
CA SER A 38 14.41 5.77 11.02
C SER A 38 15.84 5.28 10.77
N GLY A 39 16.02 4.06 10.25
CA GLY A 39 17.31 3.38 10.16
C GLY A 39 17.81 2.79 11.48
N LEU A 40 16.99 2.78 12.54
CA LEU A 40 17.36 2.23 13.85
C LEU A 40 16.81 0.84 14.12
N ALA A 41 15.90 0.36 13.29
CA ALA A 41 15.15 -0.86 13.60
C ALA A 41 16.03 -2.12 13.68
N GLY A 42 17.11 -2.21 12.90
CA GLY A 42 18.10 -3.29 13.05
C GLY A 42 18.73 -3.31 14.43
N ALA A 43 19.19 -2.16 14.92
CA ALA A 43 19.75 -2.04 16.28
C ALA A 43 18.70 -2.31 17.36
N THR A 44 17.44 -1.92 17.11
CA THR A 44 16.32 -2.19 18.02
C THR A 44 16.01 -3.70 18.11
N ILE A 45 16.05 -4.41 16.98
CA ILE A 45 15.88 -5.88 16.93
C ILE A 45 16.98 -6.58 17.72
N LEU A 46 18.25 -6.19 17.56
CA LEU A 46 19.35 -6.76 18.33
C LEU A 46 19.17 -6.52 19.83
N ALA A 47 18.77 -5.32 20.21
CA ALA A 47 18.49 -4.99 21.60
C ALA A 47 17.28 -5.79 22.18
N ALA A 48 16.26 -6.02 21.39
CA ALA A 48 15.13 -6.87 21.75
C ALA A 48 15.53 -8.36 21.86
N SER A 49 16.43 -8.82 20.98
CA SER A 49 16.99 -10.18 21.02
C SER A 49 17.77 -10.42 22.31
N ASP A 50 18.64 -9.49 22.71
CA ASP A 50 19.35 -9.53 23.98
C ASP A 50 18.40 -9.60 25.20
N ALA A 51 17.24 -8.95 25.10
CA ALA A 51 16.21 -8.93 26.14
C ALA A 51 15.28 -10.17 26.13
N GLY A 52 15.45 -11.08 25.19
CA GLY A 52 14.73 -12.36 25.16
C GLY A 52 13.46 -12.40 24.29
N VAL A 53 13.32 -11.52 23.30
CA VAL A 53 12.24 -11.63 22.30
C VAL A 53 12.31 -12.99 21.61
N ASP A 54 11.14 -13.59 21.31
CA ASP A 54 11.09 -14.96 20.76
C ASP A 54 11.08 -14.96 19.23
N ALA A 55 10.47 -13.95 18.61
CA ALA A 55 10.42 -13.80 17.15
C ALA A 55 10.51 -12.33 16.75
N VAL A 56 11.13 -12.06 15.60
CA VAL A 56 11.24 -10.73 14.99
C VAL A 56 10.90 -10.80 13.51
N ASP A 57 10.31 -9.73 12.99
CA ASP A 57 10.05 -9.59 11.56
C ASP A 57 11.19 -8.84 10.88
N VAL A 58 11.69 -9.42 9.81
CA VAL A 58 12.72 -8.84 8.94
C VAL A 58 12.31 -9.03 7.47
N ALA A 59 12.93 -8.29 6.57
CA ALA A 59 12.67 -8.41 5.14
C ALA A 59 13.87 -9.00 4.42
N MET A 60 13.58 -9.72 3.32
CA MET A 60 14.63 -10.17 2.40
C MET A 60 15.49 -8.99 1.99
N ASP A 61 16.81 -9.19 1.89
CA ASP A 61 17.81 -8.12 1.76
C ASP A 61 17.45 -7.11 0.66
N ALA A 62 17.03 -7.60 -0.51
CA ALA A 62 16.63 -6.76 -1.65
C ALA A 62 15.42 -5.86 -1.37
N PHE A 63 14.57 -6.17 -0.38
CA PHE A 63 13.36 -5.43 -0.03
C PHE A 63 13.41 -4.80 1.37
N SER A 64 14.57 -4.81 2.00
CA SER A 64 14.76 -4.32 3.36
C SER A 64 15.01 -2.81 3.41
N GLY A 65 14.91 -2.26 4.62
CA GLY A 65 15.20 -0.86 4.91
C GLY A 65 14.07 0.12 4.56
N GLY A 66 14.28 1.39 4.87
CA GLY A 66 13.28 2.43 4.66
C GLY A 66 11.95 2.11 5.33
N THR A 67 10.85 2.17 4.61
CA THR A 67 9.52 1.85 5.15
C THR A 67 9.20 0.35 5.25
N SER A 68 10.13 -0.51 4.85
CA SER A 68 10.09 -1.96 5.08
C SER A 68 10.75 -2.32 6.42
N GLN A 69 11.03 -3.60 6.62
CA GLN A 69 11.68 -4.13 7.83
C GLN A 69 13.22 -4.11 7.67
N PRO A 70 13.98 -4.34 8.77
CA PRO A 70 15.41 -4.53 8.70
C PRO A 70 15.84 -5.71 7.82
N CYS A 71 17.05 -5.67 7.34
CA CYS A 71 17.65 -6.67 6.46
C CYS A 71 17.81 -8.02 7.16
N LEU A 72 17.22 -9.08 6.59
CA LEU A 72 17.29 -10.45 7.10
C LEU A 72 18.74 -10.94 7.22
N GLY A 73 19.53 -10.83 6.14
CA GLY A 73 20.92 -11.28 6.13
C GLY A 73 21.76 -10.57 7.20
N SER A 74 21.54 -9.26 7.39
CA SER A 74 22.26 -8.48 8.41
C SER A 74 21.91 -8.93 9.84
N VAL A 75 20.65 -9.20 10.13
CA VAL A 75 20.20 -9.66 11.45
C VAL A 75 20.70 -11.08 11.72
N VAL A 76 20.63 -11.98 10.75
CA VAL A 76 21.16 -13.35 10.87
C VAL A 76 22.67 -13.34 11.15
N GLU A 77 23.45 -12.57 10.40
CA GLU A 77 24.91 -12.46 10.63
C GLU A 77 25.23 -11.79 11.96
N ALA A 78 24.47 -10.80 12.39
CA ALA A 78 24.73 -10.13 13.67
C ALA A 78 24.48 -11.04 14.88
N LEU A 79 23.55 -11.99 14.78
CA LEU A 79 23.21 -12.96 15.83
C LEU A 79 24.03 -14.26 15.74
N ARG A 80 24.73 -14.47 14.65
CA ARG A 80 25.45 -15.72 14.35
C ARG A 80 26.52 -16.00 15.41
N ASN A 81 26.60 -17.25 15.84
CA ASN A 81 27.48 -17.75 16.89
C ASN A 81 27.27 -17.09 18.28
N SER A 82 26.14 -16.42 18.50
CA SER A 82 25.72 -15.93 19.82
C SER A 82 24.70 -16.88 20.46
N ASP A 83 24.35 -16.64 21.72
CA ASP A 83 23.28 -17.38 22.40
C ASP A 83 21.88 -17.15 21.77
N ARG A 84 21.80 -16.24 20.81
CA ARG A 84 20.59 -15.87 20.06
C ARG A 84 20.71 -16.20 18.57
N ASP A 85 21.63 -17.10 18.20
CA ASP A 85 21.75 -17.56 16.83
C ASP A 85 20.41 -18.07 16.30
N THR A 86 20.09 -17.73 15.07
CA THR A 86 18.81 -18.08 14.44
C THR A 86 18.82 -19.48 13.83
N ASP A 87 20.00 -20.11 13.72
CA ASP A 87 20.23 -21.39 13.02
C ASP A 87 19.81 -21.38 11.54
N LEU A 88 19.55 -20.18 10.94
CA LEU A 88 19.24 -20.06 9.53
C LEU A 88 20.45 -20.33 8.65
N ASN A 89 20.26 -21.06 7.57
CA ASN A 89 21.31 -21.29 6.60
C ASN A 89 21.60 -20.00 5.82
N ILE A 90 22.71 -19.33 6.14
CA ILE A 90 23.09 -18.05 5.56
C ILE A 90 23.36 -18.14 4.05
N GLU A 91 23.88 -19.26 3.55
CA GLU A 91 24.10 -19.43 2.10
C GLU A 91 22.77 -19.49 1.34
N ALA A 92 21.75 -20.13 1.92
CA ALA A 92 20.40 -20.11 1.36
C ALA A 92 19.79 -18.69 1.39
N VAL A 93 19.99 -17.92 2.47
CA VAL A 93 19.54 -16.53 2.55
C VAL A 93 20.19 -15.68 1.47
N ARG A 94 21.51 -15.82 1.24
CA ARG A 94 22.24 -15.10 0.19
C ARG A 94 21.74 -15.47 -1.21
N ALA A 95 21.56 -16.76 -1.50
CA ALA A 95 21.03 -17.21 -2.79
C ALA A 95 19.61 -16.67 -3.06
N MET A 96 18.77 -16.61 -2.03
CA MET A 96 17.44 -15.98 -2.12
C MET A 96 17.55 -14.47 -2.33
N SER A 97 18.50 -13.79 -1.68
CA SER A 97 18.71 -12.35 -1.86
C SER A 97 19.09 -12.03 -3.30
N ASP A 98 20.01 -12.78 -3.91
CA ASP A 98 20.40 -12.61 -5.31
C ASP A 98 19.22 -12.81 -6.28
N TYR A 99 18.38 -13.79 -6.02
CA TYR A 99 17.15 -14.01 -6.79
C TYR A 99 16.19 -12.83 -6.69
N TRP A 100 15.91 -12.37 -5.47
CA TRP A 100 14.95 -11.28 -5.24
C TRP A 100 15.46 -9.93 -5.71
N GLU A 101 16.77 -9.70 -5.75
CA GLU A 101 17.34 -8.50 -6.36
C GLU A 101 17.06 -8.42 -7.86
N GLN A 102 17.19 -9.56 -8.57
CA GLN A 102 16.82 -9.64 -9.98
C GLN A 102 15.32 -9.43 -10.21
N VAL A 103 14.48 -9.99 -9.33
CA VAL A 103 13.02 -9.77 -9.39
C VAL A 103 12.70 -8.29 -9.13
N ARG A 104 13.32 -7.66 -8.11
CA ARG A 104 13.11 -6.25 -7.78
C ARG A 104 13.37 -5.33 -8.97
N ALA A 105 14.37 -5.62 -9.80
CA ALA A 105 14.69 -4.83 -10.98
C ALA A 105 13.50 -4.72 -11.96
N GLN A 106 12.59 -5.71 -11.98
CA GLN A 106 11.39 -5.66 -12.81
C GLN A 106 10.29 -4.74 -12.24
N TYR A 107 10.37 -4.36 -10.97
CA TYR A 107 9.38 -3.55 -10.26
C TYR A 107 9.85 -2.12 -9.98
N VAL A 108 10.98 -1.71 -10.54
CA VAL A 108 11.59 -0.39 -10.29
C VAL A 108 10.64 0.78 -10.54
N ALA A 109 9.71 0.67 -11.50
CA ALA A 109 8.70 1.70 -11.79
C ALA A 109 7.71 1.94 -10.64
N PHE A 110 7.62 1.00 -9.69
CA PHE A 110 6.72 1.06 -8.53
C PHE A 110 7.44 1.44 -7.24
N GLU A 111 8.74 1.71 -7.29
CA GLU A 111 9.48 2.14 -6.11
C GLU A 111 9.04 3.53 -5.67
N SER A 112 8.90 3.72 -4.37
CA SER A 112 8.44 4.99 -3.78
C SER A 112 9.45 6.13 -3.88
N GLY A 113 10.68 5.83 -4.31
CA GLY A 113 11.77 6.81 -4.41
C GLY A 113 12.29 7.29 -3.05
N LEU A 114 12.09 6.52 -1.97
CA LEU A 114 12.70 6.79 -0.68
C LEU A 114 14.21 6.50 -0.76
N ALA A 115 15.02 7.54 -0.75
CA ALA A 115 16.47 7.40 -0.95
C ALA A 115 17.22 6.94 0.30
N ALA A 116 16.72 7.27 1.50
CA ALA A 116 17.36 6.93 2.77
C ALA A 116 16.35 6.94 3.93
N PRO A 117 16.63 6.19 5.01
CA PRO A 117 15.93 6.35 6.29
C PRO A 117 16.15 7.75 6.86
N ALA A 118 15.17 8.26 7.62
CA ALA A 118 15.26 9.60 8.21
C ALA A 118 14.68 9.65 9.63
N SER A 119 15.36 10.39 10.52
CA SER A 119 14.90 10.57 11.89
C SER A 119 13.64 11.45 12.02
N GLU A 120 13.20 12.08 10.94
CA GLU A 120 11.95 12.85 10.89
C GLU A 120 10.72 12.03 11.23
N VAL A 121 10.80 10.69 11.08
CA VAL A 121 9.72 9.80 11.51
C VAL A 121 9.34 10.00 12.99
N TYR A 122 10.26 10.39 13.84
CA TYR A 122 9.99 10.69 15.25
C TYR A 122 9.18 11.97 15.46
N LEU A 123 9.01 12.80 14.43
CA LEU A 123 8.19 14.02 14.48
C LEU A 123 6.78 13.76 13.94
N HIS A 124 6.65 13.06 12.82
CA HIS A 124 5.35 12.81 12.19
C HIS A 124 4.75 11.45 12.55
N GLU A 125 5.56 10.49 12.98
CA GLU A 125 5.16 9.15 13.45
C GLU A 125 4.28 8.37 12.44
N MET A 126 4.45 8.61 11.14
CA MET A 126 3.70 7.89 10.12
C MET A 126 4.10 6.42 10.08
N PRO A 127 3.13 5.49 10.08
CA PRO A 127 3.40 4.10 9.76
C PRO A 127 4.10 3.95 8.40
N GLY A 128 5.04 2.98 8.29
CA GLY A 128 5.87 2.84 7.10
C GLY A 128 5.07 2.76 5.79
N GLY A 129 4.05 1.90 5.73
CA GLY A 129 3.17 1.80 4.56
C GLY A 129 2.38 3.08 4.29
N GLN A 130 1.94 3.80 5.33
CA GLN A 130 1.24 5.07 5.17
C GLN A 130 2.17 6.16 4.64
N PHE A 131 3.41 6.21 5.09
CA PHE A 131 4.39 7.18 4.60
C PHE A 131 4.55 7.10 3.07
N THR A 132 4.78 5.89 2.53
CA THR A 132 4.94 5.70 1.08
C THR A 132 3.67 5.98 0.30
N ASN A 133 2.52 5.54 0.78
CA ASN A 133 1.23 5.78 0.13
C ASN A 133 0.85 7.25 0.15
N LEU A 134 1.01 7.94 1.28
CA LEU A 134 0.68 9.36 1.41
C LEU A 134 1.58 10.22 0.54
N LYS A 135 2.87 9.88 0.42
CA LYS A 135 3.81 10.57 -0.46
C LYS A 135 3.42 10.42 -1.93
N ALA A 136 2.98 9.23 -2.35
CA ALA A 136 2.48 9.01 -3.70
C ALA A 136 1.17 9.79 -3.96
N GLN A 137 0.26 9.85 -2.99
CA GLN A 137 -0.96 10.64 -3.08
C GLN A 137 -0.67 12.15 -3.13
N ALA A 138 0.25 12.65 -2.29
CA ALA A 138 0.68 14.05 -2.32
C ALA A 138 1.23 14.44 -3.71
N ARG A 139 2.05 13.56 -4.32
CA ARG A 139 2.55 13.75 -5.68
C ARG A 139 1.43 13.81 -6.70
N SER A 140 0.46 12.92 -6.63
CA SER A 140 -0.69 12.90 -7.57
C SER A 140 -1.58 14.15 -7.46
N LEU A 141 -1.57 14.81 -6.31
CA LEU A 141 -2.29 16.08 -6.05
C LEU A 141 -1.42 17.32 -6.31
N GLY A 142 -0.19 17.18 -6.83
CA GLY A 142 0.73 18.31 -7.04
C GLY A 142 1.28 18.92 -5.75
N LEU A 143 1.24 18.19 -4.63
CA LEU A 143 1.73 18.63 -3.31
C LEU A 143 3.12 18.07 -2.98
N GLU A 144 3.88 17.57 -3.94
CA GLU A 144 5.18 16.93 -3.69
C GLU A 144 6.16 17.90 -3.02
N GLU A 145 6.24 19.16 -3.48
CA GLU A 145 7.10 20.18 -2.89
C GLU A 145 6.66 20.62 -1.49
N LYS A 146 5.38 20.38 -1.15
CA LYS A 146 4.81 20.64 0.19
C LYS A 146 4.88 19.43 1.13
N TRP A 147 5.66 18.41 0.78
CA TRP A 147 5.76 17.22 1.61
C TRP A 147 6.11 17.50 3.09
N PRO A 148 7.05 18.40 3.42
CA PRO A 148 7.32 18.73 4.82
C PRO A 148 6.10 19.30 5.56
N GLU A 149 5.28 20.13 4.87
CA GLU A 149 4.02 20.64 5.41
C GLU A 149 2.99 19.53 5.61
N VAL A 150 2.86 18.60 4.66
CA VAL A 150 1.97 17.44 4.80
C VAL A 150 2.39 16.58 6.00
N ALA A 151 3.68 16.33 6.18
CA ALA A 151 4.21 15.54 7.29
C ALA A 151 3.94 16.21 8.65
N SER A 152 4.16 17.51 8.76
CA SER A 152 3.84 18.27 9.97
C SER A 152 2.33 18.27 10.26
N THR A 153 1.51 18.54 9.23
CA THR A 153 0.05 18.54 9.37
C THR A 153 -0.48 17.17 9.76
N TYR A 154 0.14 16.07 9.32
CA TYR A 154 -0.22 14.72 9.76
C TYR A 154 -0.10 14.55 11.28
N ALA A 155 0.97 15.06 11.88
CA ALA A 155 1.13 15.06 13.33
C ALA A 155 0.05 15.91 14.02
N ASP A 156 -0.22 17.11 13.50
CA ASP A 156 -1.26 18.01 14.03
C ASP A 156 -2.64 17.37 13.97
N VAL A 157 -2.97 16.71 12.88
CA VAL A 157 -4.25 15.96 12.72
C VAL A 157 -4.34 14.83 13.73
N ASN A 158 -3.26 14.08 13.95
CA ASN A 158 -3.28 13.02 14.95
C ASN A 158 -3.56 13.57 16.35
N GLN A 159 -2.93 14.68 16.71
CA GLN A 159 -3.18 15.38 17.98
C GLN A 159 -4.63 15.89 18.06
N MET A 160 -5.16 16.44 16.97
CA MET A 160 -6.55 16.90 16.89
C MET A 160 -7.56 15.77 17.07
N PHE A 161 -7.23 14.54 16.62
CA PHE A 161 -8.06 13.35 16.79
C PHE A 161 -7.88 12.67 18.17
N GLY A 162 -7.03 13.20 19.03
CA GLY A 162 -6.84 12.69 20.39
C GLY A 162 -5.62 11.79 20.56
N ASP A 163 -4.60 11.96 19.71
CA ASP A 163 -3.37 11.18 19.70
C ASP A 163 -3.64 9.67 19.60
N ILE A 164 -4.41 9.31 18.60
CA ILE A 164 -4.88 7.95 18.39
C ILE A 164 -3.76 7.03 17.88
N VAL A 165 -3.92 5.73 18.09
CA VAL A 165 -3.03 4.72 17.50
C VAL A 165 -3.16 4.74 15.98
N LYS A 166 -2.03 4.98 15.30
CA LYS A 166 -1.95 5.05 13.85
C LYS A 166 -1.65 3.68 13.25
N VAL A 167 -2.71 2.97 12.92
CA VAL A 167 -2.66 1.67 12.24
C VAL A 167 -3.81 1.63 11.22
N THR A 168 -3.71 0.83 10.16
CA THR A 168 -4.82 0.72 9.20
C THR A 168 -6.14 0.35 9.90
N PRO A 169 -7.24 1.12 9.74
CA PRO A 169 -7.45 2.21 8.77
C PRO A 169 -7.13 3.62 9.29
N SER A 170 -6.92 3.84 10.58
CA SER A 170 -6.79 5.18 11.20
C SER A 170 -5.64 6.00 10.58
N SER A 171 -4.50 5.39 10.29
CA SER A 171 -3.37 6.06 9.67
C SER A 171 -3.70 6.66 8.29
N LYS A 172 -4.55 5.97 7.50
CA LYS A 172 -5.03 6.49 6.23
C LYS A 172 -5.92 7.71 6.43
N VAL A 173 -6.85 7.64 7.39
CA VAL A 173 -7.78 8.74 7.67
C VAL A 173 -7.05 10.01 8.14
N VAL A 174 -6.03 9.86 9.00
CA VAL A 174 -5.15 10.98 9.39
C VAL A 174 -4.46 11.57 8.17
N GLY A 175 -3.98 10.72 7.24
CA GLY A 175 -3.35 11.16 6.01
C GLY A 175 -4.31 11.90 5.04
N ASP A 176 -5.51 11.37 4.84
CA ASP A 176 -6.53 12.00 3.99
C ASP A 176 -6.88 13.41 4.52
N MET A 177 -7.02 13.53 5.84
CA MET A 177 -7.27 14.82 6.48
C MET A 177 -6.10 15.80 6.34
N ALA A 178 -4.86 15.33 6.52
CA ALA A 178 -3.67 16.15 6.36
C ALA A 178 -3.54 16.68 4.92
N LEU A 179 -3.75 15.81 3.91
CA LEU A 179 -3.75 16.23 2.50
C LEU A 179 -4.83 17.28 2.20
N MET A 180 -6.04 17.09 2.73
CA MET A 180 -7.12 18.05 2.57
C MET A 180 -6.76 19.39 3.19
N MET A 181 -6.24 19.41 4.40
CA MET A 181 -5.84 20.65 5.08
C MET A 181 -4.76 21.40 4.28
N VAL A 182 -3.70 20.70 3.85
CA VAL A 182 -2.62 21.35 3.08
C VAL A 182 -3.10 21.82 1.71
N SER A 183 -3.96 21.05 1.03
CA SER A 183 -4.51 21.43 -0.28
C SER A 183 -5.38 22.69 -0.21
N GLN A 184 -6.11 22.87 0.90
CA GLN A 184 -7.01 24.02 1.13
C GLN A 184 -6.35 25.15 1.91
N GLY A 185 -5.10 24.99 2.38
CA GLY A 185 -4.40 25.98 3.19
C GLY A 185 -5.03 26.20 4.57
N LEU A 186 -5.63 25.15 5.16
CA LEU A 186 -6.29 25.21 6.46
C LEU A 186 -5.32 24.87 7.59
N SER A 187 -5.24 25.72 8.60
CA SER A 187 -4.54 25.43 9.84
C SER A 187 -5.43 24.61 10.80
N ARG A 188 -4.80 23.97 11.79
CA ARG A 188 -5.50 23.29 12.87
C ARG A 188 -6.53 24.20 13.57
N ASP A 189 -6.14 25.40 13.93
CA ASP A 189 -7.00 26.37 14.60
C ASP A 189 -8.24 26.70 13.78
N GLN A 190 -8.09 26.84 12.46
CA GLN A 190 -9.22 27.05 11.56
C GLN A 190 -10.15 25.85 11.51
N VAL A 191 -9.60 24.63 11.43
CA VAL A 191 -10.39 23.40 11.43
C VAL A 191 -11.14 23.22 12.76
N GLU A 192 -10.52 23.52 13.88
CA GLU A 192 -11.14 23.42 15.21
C GLU A 192 -12.10 24.56 15.52
N SER A 193 -12.01 25.70 14.81
CA SER A 193 -12.89 26.84 15.02
C SER A 193 -14.34 26.55 14.65
N PRO A 194 -15.33 26.87 15.48
CA PRO A 194 -16.74 26.70 15.15
C PRO A 194 -17.19 27.54 13.95
N ASP A 195 -16.51 28.64 13.68
CA ASP A 195 -16.89 29.62 12.65
C ASP A 195 -16.43 29.21 11.23
N THR A 196 -15.54 28.22 11.11
CA THR A 196 -15.06 27.71 9.83
C THR A 196 -15.89 26.52 9.39
N ASP A 197 -16.58 26.61 8.26
CA ASP A 197 -17.21 25.42 7.65
C ASP A 197 -16.12 24.61 6.89
N VAL A 198 -15.99 23.36 7.26
CA VAL A 198 -14.97 22.44 6.71
C VAL A 198 -15.68 21.29 6.03
N ALA A 199 -15.34 21.05 4.76
CA ALA A 199 -15.75 19.85 4.04
C ALA A 199 -14.78 18.70 4.38
N PHE A 200 -15.12 17.92 5.39
CA PHE A 200 -14.29 16.80 5.81
C PHE A 200 -14.29 15.67 4.77
N PRO A 201 -13.15 14.98 4.57
CA PRO A 201 -13.10 13.77 3.76
C PRO A 201 -14.08 12.69 4.27
N ASP A 202 -14.68 11.92 3.36
CA ASP A 202 -15.62 10.84 3.72
C ASP A 202 -15.00 9.85 4.71
N SER A 203 -13.71 9.54 4.57
CA SER A 203 -12.99 8.66 5.48
C SER A 203 -12.94 9.20 6.92
N VAL A 204 -12.85 10.53 7.08
CA VAL A 204 -12.89 11.19 8.40
C VAL A 204 -14.31 11.11 8.98
N VAL A 205 -15.31 11.38 8.17
CA VAL A 205 -16.72 11.27 8.58
C VAL A 205 -17.06 9.85 9.02
N ASP A 206 -16.64 8.85 8.24
CA ASP A 206 -16.86 7.43 8.56
C ASP A 206 -16.14 7.00 9.83
N MET A 207 -14.91 7.48 10.05
CA MET A 207 -14.18 7.20 11.28
C MET A 207 -14.89 7.80 12.51
N MET A 208 -15.31 9.07 12.42
CA MET A 208 -16.01 9.74 13.53
C MET A 208 -17.39 9.13 13.80
N ARG A 209 -18.07 8.61 12.76
CA ARG A 209 -19.31 7.82 12.91
C ARG A 209 -19.10 6.49 13.64
N GLY A 210 -17.87 6.02 13.74
CA GLY A 210 -17.52 4.72 14.32
C GLY A 210 -17.57 3.56 13.34
N ASN A 211 -17.72 3.81 12.02
CA ASN A 211 -17.74 2.77 10.98
C ASN A 211 -16.42 2.02 10.86
N LEU A 212 -15.32 2.64 11.28
CA LEU A 212 -13.97 2.05 11.28
C LEU A 212 -13.55 1.54 12.69
N GLY A 213 -14.49 1.47 13.63
CA GLY A 213 -14.23 1.13 15.02
C GLY A 213 -13.92 2.35 15.89
N GLN A 214 -13.58 2.08 17.16
CA GLN A 214 -13.29 3.12 18.16
C GLN A 214 -11.87 2.94 18.69
N PRO A 215 -11.06 4.02 18.76
CA PRO A 215 -9.76 3.94 19.42
C PRO A 215 -9.95 3.83 20.94
N PRO A 216 -8.95 3.29 21.67
CA PRO A 216 -8.94 3.37 23.12
C PRO A 216 -9.09 4.82 23.59
N GLY A 217 -10.05 5.09 24.49
CA GLY A 217 -10.36 6.45 24.96
C GLY A 217 -11.32 7.26 24.08
N GLY A 218 -11.68 6.78 22.89
CA GLY A 218 -12.55 7.49 21.95
C GLY A 218 -11.87 8.68 21.26
N PHE A 219 -12.68 9.46 20.52
CA PHE A 219 -12.26 10.72 19.90
C PHE A 219 -12.68 11.92 20.76
N PRO A 220 -11.99 13.08 20.70
CA PRO A 220 -12.43 14.30 21.36
C PRO A 220 -13.84 14.71 20.91
N SER A 221 -14.75 14.97 21.85
CA SER A 221 -16.13 15.32 21.55
C SER A 221 -16.27 16.51 20.62
N LYS A 222 -15.43 17.54 20.81
CA LYS A 222 -15.37 18.73 19.96
C LYS A 222 -15.19 18.41 18.47
N ILE A 223 -14.32 17.44 18.14
CA ILE A 223 -14.11 17.08 16.74
C ILE A 223 -15.26 16.19 16.22
N ILE A 224 -15.78 15.29 17.05
CA ILE A 224 -16.97 14.49 16.70
C ILE A 224 -18.14 15.42 16.34
N ASP A 225 -18.47 16.37 17.21
CA ASP A 225 -19.60 17.29 17.02
C ASP A 225 -19.44 18.11 15.74
N LYS A 226 -18.21 18.55 15.45
CA LYS A 226 -17.91 19.33 14.27
C LYS A 226 -18.02 18.52 12.97
N VAL A 227 -17.48 17.29 12.95
CA VAL A 227 -17.50 16.42 11.77
C VAL A 227 -18.91 15.89 11.52
N LEU A 228 -19.61 15.45 12.56
CA LEU A 228 -20.91 14.79 12.44
C LEU A 228 -22.11 15.76 12.46
N LYS A 229 -21.88 17.05 12.75
CA LYS A 229 -22.93 18.09 12.72
C LYS A 229 -24.20 17.68 13.49
N GLY A 230 -24.04 17.01 14.64
CA GLY A 230 -25.13 16.58 15.52
C GLY A 230 -25.56 15.11 15.35
N GLU A 231 -25.03 14.36 14.39
CA GLU A 231 -25.23 12.91 14.36
C GLU A 231 -24.50 12.26 15.54
N LYS A 232 -25.08 11.18 16.07
CA LYS A 232 -24.44 10.41 17.14
C LYS A 232 -23.60 9.29 16.57
N PRO A 233 -22.35 9.11 17.03
CA PRO A 233 -21.52 8.02 16.58
C PRO A 233 -22.05 6.67 17.08
N THR A 234 -21.77 5.62 16.31
CA THR A 234 -21.94 4.22 16.74
C THR A 234 -20.79 3.85 17.66
N LEU A 235 -21.10 3.46 18.90
CA LEU A 235 -20.09 3.09 19.90
C LEU A 235 -19.87 1.57 19.99
N THR A 236 -20.61 0.80 19.22
CA THR A 236 -20.51 -0.65 19.13
C THR A 236 -19.87 -1.07 17.80
N ARG A 237 -19.57 -2.36 17.64
CA ARG A 237 -19.01 -2.89 16.40
C ARG A 237 -19.99 -2.65 15.22
N PRO A 238 -19.58 -1.95 14.15
CA PRO A 238 -20.49 -1.54 13.06
C PRO A 238 -21.24 -2.71 12.42
N GLY A 239 -20.57 -3.84 12.20
CA GLY A 239 -21.17 -5.02 11.57
C GLY A 239 -22.35 -5.65 12.33
N VAL A 240 -22.55 -5.28 13.60
CA VAL A 240 -23.72 -5.74 14.38
C VAL A 240 -25.02 -5.14 13.87
N HIS A 241 -24.96 -3.94 13.32
CA HIS A 241 -26.13 -3.17 12.86
C HIS A 241 -26.40 -3.30 11.36
N LEU A 242 -25.51 -3.92 10.62
CA LEU A 242 -25.68 -4.14 9.19
C LEU A 242 -26.59 -5.35 8.94
N PRO A 243 -27.55 -5.24 8.01
CA PRO A 243 -28.34 -6.39 7.60
C PRO A 243 -27.44 -7.44 6.93
N PRO A 244 -27.77 -8.72 7.04
CA PRO A 244 -27.06 -9.76 6.29
C PRO A 244 -27.13 -9.47 4.79
N THR A 245 -26.00 -9.64 4.09
CA THR A 245 -25.96 -9.49 2.65
C THR A 245 -26.72 -10.62 1.97
N ASP A 246 -27.65 -10.28 1.05
CA ASP A 246 -28.30 -11.25 0.19
C ASP A 246 -27.33 -11.69 -0.93
N ILE A 247 -26.62 -12.76 -0.65
CA ILE A 247 -25.59 -13.34 -1.52
C ILE A 247 -26.16 -13.72 -2.89
N THR A 248 -27.37 -14.30 -2.93
CA THR A 248 -28.02 -14.74 -4.18
C THR A 248 -28.37 -13.56 -5.07
N ARG A 249 -28.96 -12.53 -4.49
CA ARG A 249 -29.28 -11.31 -5.20
C ARG A 249 -28.04 -10.57 -5.66
N THR A 250 -27.04 -10.41 -4.78
CA THR A 250 -25.79 -9.73 -5.13
C THR A 250 -25.08 -10.42 -6.28
N LYS A 251 -25.05 -11.76 -6.30
CA LYS A 251 -24.48 -12.52 -7.41
C LYS A 251 -25.24 -12.25 -8.72
N ALA A 252 -26.55 -12.29 -8.69
CA ALA A 252 -27.37 -12.03 -9.89
C ALA A 252 -27.23 -10.60 -10.41
N ASP A 253 -27.18 -9.62 -9.51
CA ASP A 253 -26.96 -8.21 -9.88
C ASP A 253 -25.56 -8.02 -10.49
N LEU A 254 -24.53 -8.67 -9.92
CA LEU A 254 -23.15 -8.62 -10.46
C LEU A 254 -23.03 -9.29 -11.83
N GLU A 255 -23.63 -10.46 -12.02
CA GLU A 255 -23.67 -11.14 -13.34
C GLU A 255 -24.32 -10.25 -14.40
N LYS A 256 -25.36 -9.50 -14.03
CA LYS A 256 -25.99 -8.53 -14.93
C LYS A 256 -25.08 -7.36 -15.24
N GLU A 257 -24.37 -6.82 -14.26
CA GLU A 257 -23.40 -5.72 -14.42
C GLU A 257 -22.22 -6.16 -15.32
N LEU A 258 -21.81 -7.42 -15.21
CA LEU A 258 -20.77 -8.03 -16.05
C LEU A 258 -21.32 -8.56 -17.41
N GLU A 259 -22.48 -8.07 -17.85
CA GLU A 259 -23.09 -8.39 -19.15
C GLU A 259 -23.37 -9.90 -19.34
N GLY A 260 -23.74 -10.59 -18.27
CA GLY A 260 -24.09 -12.02 -18.28
C GLY A 260 -22.88 -12.97 -18.11
N LYS A 261 -21.70 -12.45 -17.78
CA LYS A 261 -20.54 -13.30 -17.44
C LYS A 261 -20.84 -14.06 -16.14
N PRO A 262 -20.67 -15.40 -16.12
CA PRO A 262 -20.83 -16.16 -14.88
C PRO A 262 -19.85 -15.67 -13.79
N VAL A 263 -20.37 -15.55 -12.57
CA VAL A 263 -19.62 -15.15 -11.37
C VAL A 263 -19.43 -16.37 -10.49
N ASP A 264 -18.19 -16.73 -10.21
CA ASP A 264 -17.87 -17.77 -9.24
C ASP A 264 -17.82 -17.25 -7.80
N SER A 265 -17.44 -18.08 -6.85
CA SER A 265 -17.37 -17.69 -5.45
C SER A 265 -16.20 -16.75 -5.14
N GLU A 266 -15.10 -16.85 -5.88
CA GLU A 266 -13.93 -15.99 -5.72
C GLU A 266 -14.22 -14.59 -6.25
N ASP A 267 -14.84 -14.49 -7.44
CA ASP A 267 -15.33 -13.25 -8.03
C ASP A 267 -16.30 -12.53 -7.07
N LEU A 268 -17.30 -13.26 -6.56
CA LEU A 268 -18.30 -12.71 -5.66
C LEU A 268 -17.68 -12.20 -4.35
N ASN A 269 -16.78 -12.96 -3.74
CA ASN A 269 -16.08 -12.55 -2.52
C ASN A 269 -15.20 -11.32 -2.77
N SER A 270 -14.51 -11.27 -3.90
CA SER A 270 -13.70 -10.12 -4.30
C SER A 270 -14.55 -8.87 -4.48
N TYR A 271 -15.69 -9.01 -5.12
CA TYR A 271 -16.66 -7.91 -5.28
C TYR A 271 -17.23 -7.44 -3.94
N LEU A 272 -17.62 -8.35 -3.06
CA LEU A 272 -18.17 -7.99 -1.74
C LEU A 272 -17.16 -7.26 -0.86
N MET A 273 -15.87 -7.61 -0.95
CA MET A 273 -14.81 -6.95 -0.20
C MET A 273 -14.36 -5.62 -0.83
N TYR A 274 -14.28 -5.56 -2.15
CA TYR A 274 -13.69 -4.43 -2.89
C TYR A 274 -14.43 -4.16 -4.20
N PRO A 275 -15.70 -3.71 -4.16
CA PRO A 275 -16.56 -3.65 -5.35
C PRO A 275 -15.95 -2.83 -6.49
N LYS A 276 -15.46 -1.62 -6.20
CA LYS A 276 -14.86 -0.77 -7.24
C LYS A 276 -13.60 -1.40 -7.85
N VAL A 277 -12.70 -1.93 -7.02
CA VAL A 277 -11.44 -2.54 -7.49
C VAL A 277 -11.73 -3.76 -8.35
N PHE A 278 -12.71 -4.58 -7.95
CA PHE A 278 -13.14 -5.74 -8.72
C PHE A 278 -13.72 -5.35 -10.10
N LEU A 279 -14.61 -4.36 -10.15
CA LEU A 279 -15.20 -3.89 -11.40
C LEU A 279 -14.15 -3.27 -12.34
N ASP A 280 -13.21 -2.49 -11.80
CA ASP A 280 -12.09 -1.93 -12.57
C ASP A 280 -11.21 -3.06 -13.15
N TYR A 281 -10.92 -4.10 -12.35
CA TYR A 281 -10.19 -5.28 -12.81
C TYR A 281 -10.95 -6.01 -13.93
N MET A 282 -12.24 -6.25 -13.75
CA MET A 282 -13.08 -6.93 -14.77
C MET A 282 -13.18 -6.13 -16.06
N GLY A 283 -13.26 -4.80 -15.97
CA GLY A 283 -13.23 -3.90 -17.13
C GLY A 283 -11.92 -4.03 -17.93
N ARG A 284 -10.79 -4.05 -17.23
CA ARG A 284 -9.47 -4.28 -17.86
C ARG A 284 -9.34 -5.67 -18.45
N HIS A 285 -9.78 -6.69 -17.72
CA HIS A 285 -9.77 -8.07 -18.20
C HIS A 285 -10.63 -8.24 -19.48
N ARG A 286 -11.78 -7.57 -19.58
CA ARG A 286 -12.60 -7.55 -20.77
C ARG A 286 -11.87 -6.90 -21.96
N THR A 287 -11.13 -5.82 -21.71
CA THR A 287 -10.42 -5.07 -22.76
C THR A 287 -9.19 -5.80 -23.27
N TYR A 288 -8.41 -6.41 -22.38
CA TYR A 288 -7.07 -6.93 -22.70
C TYR A 288 -6.95 -8.45 -22.61
N GLY A 289 -7.98 -9.15 -22.12
CA GLY A 289 -7.93 -10.60 -21.90
C GLY A 289 -7.04 -10.99 -20.72
N PRO A 290 -6.58 -12.27 -20.65
CA PRO A 290 -5.81 -12.81 -19.55
C PRO A 290 -4.32 -12.42 -19.63
N VAL A 291 -4.02 -11.16 -19.34
CA VAL A 291 -2.63 -10.60 -19.39
C VAL A 291 -1.63 -11.32 -18.49
N ARG A 292 -2.08 -12.18 -17.56
CA ARG A 292 -1.22 -13.03 -16.72
C ARG A 292 -0.32 -13.99 -17.52
N ALA A 293 -0.67 -14.24 -18.79
CA ALA A 293 0.14 -15.04 -19.71
C ALA A 293 1.41 -14.33 -20.19
N LEU A 294 1.49 -13.00 -20.00
CA LEU A 294 2.66 -12.20 -20.42
C LEU A 294 3.77 -12.26 -19.37
N PRO A 295 5.04 -12.28 -19.79
CA PRO A 295 6.16 -12.05 -18.87
C PRO A 295 6.03 -10.72 -18.13
N THR A 296 6.44 -10.68 -16.87
CA THR A 296 6.30 -9.50 -15.98
C THR A 296 6.87 -8.23 -16.60
N LYS A 297 8.07 -8.30 -17.16
CA LYS A 297 8.73 -7.17 -17.84
C LYS A 297 7.87 -6.64 -18.99
N THR A 298 7.35 -7.55 -19.82
CA THR A 298 6.52 -7.19 -20.97
C THR A 298 5.20 -6.56 -20.53
N PHE A 299 4.59 -7.09 -19.46
CA PHE A 299 3.35 -6.53 -18.91
C PHE A 299 3.55 -5.08 -18.43
N PHE A 300 4.64 -4.77 -17.75
CA PHE A 300 4.89 -3.44 -17.20
C PHE A 300 5.44 -2.43 -18.21
N TYR A 301 6.35 -2.87 -19.09
CA TYR A 301 7.14 -1.94 -19.92
C TYR A 301 6.89 -2.12 -21.42
N GLY A 302 6.07 -3.09 -21.80
CA GLY A 302 5.87 -3.44 -23.20
C GLY A 302 7.09 -4.14 -23.81
N MET A 303 7.11 -4.20 -25.14
CA MET A 303 8.20 -4.79 -25.91
C MET A 303 8.93 -3.71 -26.72
N GLN A 304 10.21 -3.92 -26.96
CA GLN A 304 11.01 -3.13 -27.90
C GLN A 304 11.05 -3.82 -29.28
N PRO A 305 11.16 -3.06 -30.40
CA PRO A 305 11.34 -3.66 -31.70
C PRO A 305 12.54 -4.65 -31.73
N GLY A 306 12.27 -5.86 -32.21
CA GLY A 306 13.22 -6.97 -32.22
C GLY A 306 13.12 -7.91 -31.00
N GLU A 307 12.43 -7.52 -29.92
CA GLU A 307 12.19 -8.43 -28.77
C GLU A 307 11.20 -9.53 -29.15
N GLU A 308 11.42 -10.70 -28.56
CA GLU A 308 10.58 -11.88 -28.67
C GLU A 308 10.21 -12.39 -27.29
N ILE A 309 8.97 -12.79 -27.11
CA ILE A 309 8.45 -13.40 -25.89
C ILE A 309 7.67 -14.66 -26.20
N THR A 310 7.59 -15.53 -25.22
CA THR A 310 6.73 -16.71 -25.24
C THR A 310 5.57 -16.50 -24.27
N ALA A 311 4.35 -16.76 -24.73
CA ALA A 311 3.15 -16.69 -23.90
C ALA A 311 2.33 -17.98 -24.04
N GLU A 312 2.11 -18.67 -22.92
CA GLU A 312 1.18 -19.79 -22.86
C GLU A 312 -0.23 -19.26 -22.59
N ILE A 313 -1.05 -19.23 -23.63
CA ILE A 313 -2.43 -18.66 -23.57
C ILE A 313 -3.48 -19.66 -23.10
N ASP A 314 -3.16 -20.95 -23.14
CA ASP A 314 -4.00 -22.08 -22.70
C ASP A 314 -3.06 -23.28 -22.53
N PRO A 315 -3.35 -24.29 -21.69
CA PRO A 315 -2.49 -25.45 -21.49
C PRO A 315 -2.02 -26.05 -22.82
N GLY A 316 -0.71 -26.01 -23.05
CA GLY A 316 -0.07 -26.52 -24.27
C GLY A 316 -0.21 -25.62 -25.52
N LYS A 317 -0.86 -24.46 -25.41
CA LYS A 317 -0.95 -23.48 -26.51
C LYS A 317 0.04 -22.34 -26.30
N ILE A 318 1.17 -22.45 -26.92
CA ILE A 318 2.25 -21.48 -26.79
C ILE A 318 2.25 -20.56 -28.01
N LEU A 319 2.33 -19.25 -27.77
CA LEU A 319 2.56 -18.23 -28.80
C LEU A 319 3.99 -17.70 -28.65
N GLU A 320 4.72 -17.73 -29.73
CA GLU A 320 5.97 -16.96 -29.90
C GLU A 320 5.59 -15.62 -30.52
N ILE A 321 5.82 -14.55 -29.79
CA ILE A 321 5.39 -13.19 -30.17
C ILE A 321 6.64 -12.33 -30.31
N ARG A 322 6.89 -11.84 -31.53
CA ARG A 322 7.98 -10.93 -31.83
C ARG A 322 7.46 -9.58 -32.24
N LEU A 323 7.89 -8.51 -31.59
CA LEU A 323 7.62 -7.15 -32.03
C LEU A 323 8.61 -6.75 -33.11
N GLN A 324 8.10 -6.54 -34.35
CA GLN A 324 8.95 -6.17 -35.48
C GLN A 324 9.18 -4.66 -35.58
N ALA A 325 8.07 -3.88 -35.51
CA ALA A 325 8.14 -2.43 -35.65
C ALA A 325 6.90 -1.75 -35.05
N ILE A 326 7.06 -0.49 -34.70
CA ILE A 326 5.98 0.43 -34.32
C ILE A 326 5.96 1.56 -35.36
N GLY A 327 4.81 1.74 -36.01
CA GLY A 327 4.62 2.77 -37.03
C GLY A 327 4.52 4.18 -36.42
N LYS A 328 4.33 5.16 -37.27
CA LYS A 328 4.02 6.53 -36.86
C LYS A 328 2.50 6.66 -36.64
N THR A 329 2.12 7.59 -35.77
CA THR A 329 0.73 7.96 -35.56
C THR A 329 0.13 8.51 -36.85
N ASP A 330 -1.05 8.00 -37.23
CA ASP A 330 -1.78 8.45 -38.39
C ASP A 330 -2.75 9.63 -38.07
N GLU A 331 -3.47 10.10 -39.08
CA GLU A 331 -4.40 11.23 -38.98
C GLU A 331 -5.55 10.99 -37.99
N ASN A 332 -5.84 9.73 -37.67
CA ASN A 332 -6.89 9.32 -36.73
C ASN A 332 -6.36 9.16 -35.30
N GLY A 333 -5.07 9.42 -35.05
CA GLY A 333 -4.43 9.21 -33.77
C GLY A 333 -4.18 7.71 -33.46
N GLU A 334 -4.04 6.88 -34.50
CA GLU A 334 -3.75 5.46 -34.37
C GLU A 334 -2.32 5.13 -34.80
N VAL A 335 -1.73 4.13 -34.16
CA VAL A 335 -0.43 3.57 -34.49
C VAL A 335 -0.59 2.14 -35.00
N LYS A 336 0.09 1.81 -36.08
CA LYS A 336 0.24 0.42 -36.57
C LYS A 336 1.38 -0.24 -35.85
N VAL A 337 1.13 -1.36 -35.19
CA VAL A 337 2.14 -2.20 -34.54
C VAL A 337 2.26 -3.50 -35.33
N PHE A 338 3.49 -3.83 -35.72
CA PHE A 338 3.80 -4.99 -36.53
C PHE A 338 4.39 -6.09 -35.66
N PHE A 339 3.67 -7.20 -35.57
CA PHE A 339 4.07 -8.39 -34.84
C PHE A 339 4.30 -9.57 -35.77
N GLU A 340 5.07 -10.53 -35.33
CA GLU A 340 5.11 -11.88 -35.85
C GLU A 340 4.64 -12.82 -34.73
N LEU A 341 3.65 -13.65 -35.05
CA LEU A 341 3.08 -14.65 -34.13
C LEU A 341 3.32 -16.04 -34.74
N ASN A 342 4.13 -16.87 -34.08
CA ASN A 342 4.52 -18.20 -34.58
C ASN A 342 4.97 -18.17 -36.06
N GLY A 343 5.82 -17.21 -36.42
CA GLY A 343 6.33 -17.02 -37.78
C GLY A 343 5.33 -16.34 -38.75
N GLN A 344 4.14 -15.98 -38.32
CA GLN A 344 3.12 -15.34 -39.15
C GLN A 344 3.00 -13.83 -38.86
N PRO A 345 3.12 -12.95 -39.86
CA PRO A 345 2.99 -11.51 -39.65
C PRO A 345 1.58 -11.13 -39.20
N ARG A 346 1.51 -10.19 -38.25
CA ARG A 346 0.25 -9.57 -37.76
C ARG A 346 0.46 -8.08 -37.65
N VAL A 347 -0.55 -7.33 -38.09
CA VAL A 347 -0.59 -5.87 -37.94
C VAL A 347 -1.80 -5.51 -37.09
N ILE A 348 -1.55 -4.80 -36.01
CA ILE A 348 -2.59 -4.34 -35.10
C ILE A 348 -2.60 -2.81 -35.12
N ARG A 349 -3.78 -2.19 -35.12
CA ARG A 349 -3.94 -0.75 -34.93
C ARG A 349 -4.36 -0.50 -33.50
N VAL A 350 -3.67 0.43 -32.86
CA VAL A 350 -3.94 0.83 -31.48
C VAL A 350 -4.00 2.36 -31.38
N PRO A 351 -4.86 2.93 -30.54
CA PRO A 351 -4.85 4.37 -30.28
C PRO A 351 -3.51 4.81 -29.71
N ASP A 352 -2.95 5.90 -30.24
CA ASP A 352 -1.78 6.53 -29.64
C ASP A 352 -2.18 7.32 -28.38
N ARG A 353 -1.78 6.83 -27.22
CA ARG A 353 -2.12 7.46 -25.94
C ARG A 353 -1.45 8.82 -25.75
N LEU A 354 -0.32 9.07 -26.40
CA LEU A 354 0.39 10.36 -26.33
C LEU A 354 -0.39 11.47 -27.02
N VAL A 355 -1.06 11.18 -28.13
CA VAL A 355 -1.89 12.16 -28.86
C VAL A 355 -3.18 12.48 -28.10
N LYS A 356 -3.80 11.49 -27.45
CA LYS A 356 -4.99 11.71 -26.62
C LYS A 356 -4.72 12.52 -25.35
N SER A 357 -3.52 12.48 -24.82
CA SER A 357 -3.16 13.30 -23.64
C SER A 357 -3.04 14.81 -23.98
N GLN A 358 -2.78 15.15 -25.24
CA GLN A 358 -2.75 16.55 -25.69
C GLN A 358 -4.13 17.15 -25.96
N THR A 359 -5.16 16.30 -26.19
CA THR A 359 -6.55 16.75 -26.43
C THR A 359 -7.42 16.62 -25.18
N ALA A 360 -6.94 16.01 -24.12
CA ALA A 360 -7.66 15.82 -22.84
C ALA A 360 -7.18 16.80 -21.75
N GLU A 361 -6.78 18.02 -22.10
CA GLU A 361 -6.78 19.14 -21.15
C GLU A 361 -8.24 19.53 -20.88
N GLY A 362 -8.79 18.94 -19.86
CA GLY A 362 -10.08 19.34 -19.31
C GLY A 362 -11.05 18.19 -19.07
N ILE A 363 -10.73 17.25 -18.22
CA ILE A 363 -11.67 16.53 -17.33
C ILE A 363 -10.82 15.64 -16.40
N TRP A 364 -10.50 16.18 -15.25
CA TRP A 364 -10.21 15.41 -14.02
C TRP A 364 -10.94 16.08 -12.88
#